data_8b9cbb5a53e63fc9be12c065532575f2
#
_entry.id   8b9cbb5a53e63fc9be12c065532575f2
#
_cell.length_a   1.000
_cell.length_b   1.000
_cell.length_c   1.000
_cell.angle_alpha   90.00
_cell.angle_beta   90.00
_cell.angle_gamma   90.00
#
_symmetry.space_group_name_H-M   'P 1'
#
loop_
_entity.id
_entity.type
_entity.pdbx_description
1 polymer ?
#
loop_
_entity_poly.entity_id
_entity_poly.type
_entity_poly.pdbx_seq_one_letter_code
_entity_poly.pdbx_strand_id
1 'polypeptide(L)'
;MEIRDCMKKQAISISKETTIRAAASLIVEKHVGILPVLDQDNKPVGILRLRNLLALEMPDFLDLVDDLDFVHDFGAVETTRPAQKILNQPVTTVMEPVMTIEEDSGLLRGYAIMQKNNLYDLPVTNTKGELVGIVSRVDIGTAVLSLWSTGNKA
;
A
#
# COMPACT_ATOMS: atom_id res chain seq x y z
N MET A 1 -12.86 -14.47 -14.44
CA MET A 1 -12.30 -13.13 -14.20
C MET A 1 -10.93 -13.25 -13.54
N GLU A 2 -10.03 -12.45 -14.01
CA GLU A 2 -8.65 -12.35 -13.54
C GLU A 2 -8.42 -10.99 -12.89
N ILE A 3 -7.32 -10.84 -12.18
CA ILE A 3 -6.94 -9.58 -11.52
C ILE A 3 -6.92 -8.40 -12.50
N ARG A 4 -6.45 -8.63 -13.74
CA ARG A 4 -6.43 -7.60 -14.79
C ARG A 4 -7.80 -6.99 -15.10
N ASP A 5 -8.87 -7.74 -14.83
CA ASP A 5 -10.24 -7.30 -15.14
C ASP A 5 -10.79 -6.30 -14.13
N CYS A 6 -10.21 -6.23 -12.93
CA CYS A 6 -10.70 -5.36 -11.86
C CYS A 6 -9.64 -4.41 -11.27
N MET A 7 -8.36 -4.60 -11.59
CA MET A 7 -7.28 -3.75 -11.07
C MET A 7 -7.33 -2.33 -11.61
N LYS A 8 -6.72 -1.42 -10.87
CA LYS A 8 -6.40 -0.07 -11.35
C LYS A 8 -5.10 -0.13 -12.16
N LYS A 9 -5.15 0.23 -13.43
CA LYS A 9 -4.03 0.07 -14.38
C LYS A 9 -2.94 1.12 -14.23
N GLN A 10 -3.23 2.25 -13.60
CA GLN A 10 -2.26 3.32 -13.38
C GLN A 10 -1.90 3.40 -11.91
N ALA A 11 -0.90 2.61 -11.52
CA ALA A 11 -0.35 2.66 -10.18
C ALA A 11 0.63 3.83 -10.06
N ILE A 12 0.46 4.66 -9.03
CA ILE A 12 1.45 5.66 -8.65
C ILE A 12 2.57 4.92 -7.93
N SER A 13 3.81 5.08 -8.40
CA SER A 13 4.98 4.39 -7.87
C SER A 13 6.14 5.35 -7.66
N ILE A 14 7.13 4.91 -6.91
CA ILE A 14 8.35 5.66 -6.60
C ILE A 14 9.58 4.78 -6.84
N SER A 15 10.74 5.42 -6.94
CA SER A 15 12.01 4.72 -7.05
C SER A 15 12.65 4.47 -5.67
N LYS A 16 13.64 3.59 -5.61
CA LYS A 16 14.40 3.31 -4.38
C LYS A 16 15.11 4.56 -3.83
N GLU A 17 15.47 5.49 -4.70
CA GLU A 17 16.17 6.72 -4.34
C GLU A 17 15.24 7.84 -3.88
N THR A 18 13.94 7.69 -4.02
CA THR A 18 12.95 8.66 -3.54
C THR A 18 13.12 8.88 -2.04
N THR A 19 13.21 10.15 -1.62
CA THR A 19 13.32 10.48 -0.19
C THR A 19 11.97 10.29 0.52
N ILE A 20 12.04 10.08 1.83
CA ILE A 20 10.83 10.02 2.68
C ILE A 20 10.00 11.30 2.51
N ARG A 21 10.65 12.48 2.47
CA ARG A 21 9.98 13.76 2.23
C ARG A 21 9.22 13.80 0.92
N ALA A 22 9.87 13.38 -0.18
CA ALA A 22 9.26 13.37 -1.50
C ALA A 22 8.08 12.39 -1.57
N ALA A 23 8.23 11.22 -0.96
CA ALA A 23 7.15 10.23 -0.88
C ALA A 23 5.95 10.76 -0.07
N ALA A 24 6.21 11.40 1.06
CA ALA A 24 5.15 12.02 1.87
C ALA A 24 4.38 13.08 1.07
N SER A 25 5.08 13.94 0.34
CA SER A 25 4.47 14.95 -0.52
C SER A 25 3.60 14.32 -1.61
N LEU A 26 4.05 13.23 -2.21
CA LEU A 26 3.30 12.51 -3.23
C LEU A 26 2.03 11.87 -2.68
N ILE A 27 2.11 11.29 -1.48
CA ILE A 27 0.94 10.73 -0.77
C ILE A 27 -0.12 11.82 -0.54
N VAL A 28 0.30 12.99 -0.08
CA VAL A 28 -0.59 14.14 0.13
C VAL A 28 -1.20 14.61 -1.18
N GLU A 29 -0.38 14.82 -2.21
CA GLU A 29 -0.83 15.32 -3.52
C GLU A 29 -1.80 14.37 -4.20
N LYS A 30 -1.50 13.06 -4.21
CA LYS A 30 -2.28 12.04 -4.91
C LYS A 30 -3.35 11.38 -4.05
N HIS A 31 -3.35 11.66 -2.75
CA HIS A 31 -4.28 11.08 -1.79
C HIS A 31 -4.32 9.55 -1.84
N VAL A 32 -3.15 8.94 -1.79
CA VAL A 32 -2.97 7.48 -1.83
C VAL A 32 -2.32 7.00 -0.54
N GLY A 33 -2.63 5.78 -0.12
CA GLY A 33 -2.08 5.18 1.10
C GLY A 33 -0.97 4.16 0.85
N ILE A 34 -0.63 3.91 -0.41
CA ILE A 34 0.34 2.89 -0.81
C ILE A 34 1.12 3.36 -2.04
N LEU A 35 2.43 3.18 -1.99
CA LEU A 35 3.35 3.48 -3.09
C LEU A 35 4.26 2.27 -3.31
N PRO A 36 4.11 1.52 -4.42
CA PRO A 36 5.11 0.54 -4.81
C PRO A 36 6.46 1.22 -5.07
N VAL A 37 7.52 0.61 -4.56
CA VAL A 37 8.90 1.05 -4.77
C VAL A 37 9.52 0.18 -5.85
N LEU A 38 9.99 0.80 -6.91
CA LEU A 38 10.48 0.11 -8.10
C LEU A 38 12.00 0.23 -8.26
N ASP A 39 12.59 -0.79 -8.87
CA ASP A 39 13.94 -0.73 -9.38
C ASP A 39 14.00 -0.10 -10.79
N GLN A 40 15.18 -0.11 -11.41
CA GLN A 40 15.38 0.46 -12.75
C GLN A 40 14.64 -0.29 -13.86
N ASP A 41 14.29 -1.56 -13.62
CA ASP A 41 13.58 -2.42 -14.56
C ASP A 41 12.06 -2.40 -14.35
N ASN A 42 11.54 -1.43 -13.63
CA ASN A 42 10.12 -1.28 -13.31
C ASN A 42 9.55 -2.44 -12.47
N LYS A 43 10.41 -3.12 -11.72
CA LYS A 43 10.01 -4.23 -10.85
C LYS A 43 9.85 -3.77 -9.41
N PRO A 44 8.75 -4.15 -8.74
CA PRO A 44 8.56 -3.85 -7.33
C PRO A 44 9.64 -4.50 -6.47
N VAL A 45 10.33 -3.70 -5.66
CA VAL A 45 11.35 -4.15 -4.71
C VAL A 45 10.95 -3.91 -3.26
N GLY A 46 9.91 -3.16 -3.05
CA GLY A 46 9.35 -2.85 -1.75
C GLY A 46 8.03 -2.13 -1.89
N ILE A 47 7.43 -1.82 -0.75
CA ILE A 47 6.20 -1.07 -0.70
C ILE A 47 6.27 -0.07 0.45
N LEU A 48 5.88 1.17 0.16
CA LEU A 48 5.74 2.21 1.17
C LEU A 48 4.27 2.40 1.46
N ARG A 49 3.88 2.19 2.71
CA ARG A 49 2.52 2.40 3.19
C ARG A 49 2.46 3.63 4.07
N LEU A 50 1.32 4.27 4.09
CA LEU A 50 1.07 5.40 4.99
C LEU A 50 1.47 5.08 6.44
N ARG A 51 1.21 3.84 6.90
CA ARG A 51 1.60 3.40 8.25
C ARG A 51 3.10 3.44 8.50
N ASN A 52 3.94 3.23 7.47
CA ASN A 52 5.40 3.30 7.62
C ASN A 52 5.88 4.72 7.92
N LEU A 53 5.21 5.72 7.33
CA LEU A 53 5.53 7.13 7.58
C LEU A 53 4.96 7.60 8.92
N LEU A 54 3.72 7.23 9.24
CA LEU A 54 3.10 7.59 10.51
C LEU A 54 3.82 6.97 11.71
N ALA A 55 4.43 5.80 11.53
CA ALA A 55 5.26 5.19 12.56
C ALA A 55 6.44 6.07 13.00
N LEU A 56 6.93 6.97 12.13
CA LEU A 56 7.99 7.93 12.48
C LEU A 56 7.53 8.99 13.49
N GLU A 57 6.22 9.22 13.59
CA GLU A 57 5.61 10.14 14.54
C GLU A 57 5.23 9.45 15.86
N MET A 58 5.22 8.12 15.89
CA MET A 58 4.78 7.35 17.05
C MET A 58 5.92 7.07 18.01
N PRO A 59 5.73 7.26 19.31
CA PRO A 59 6.69 6.82 20.30
C PRO A 59 6.76 5.30 20.38
N ASP A 60 7.95 4.78 20.65
CA ASP A 60 8.23 3.36 20.73
C ASP A 60 7.38 2.61 21.78
N PHE A 61 6.95 3.33 22.83
CA PHE A 61 6.19 2.72 23.92
C PHE A 61 4.71 2.46 23.58
N LEU A 62 4.17 3.01 22.49
CA LEU A 62 2.75 2.86 22.17
C LEU A 62 2.34 1.42 21.92
N ASP A 63 3.23 0.59 21.39
CA ASP A 63 2.98 -0.83 21.18
C ASP A 63 2.82 -1.61 22.49
N LEU A 64 3.27 -1.03 23.62
CA LEU A 64 3.18 -1.63 24.95
C LEU A 64 1.93 -1.18 25.74
N VAL A 65 1.10 -0.33 25.16
CA VAL A 65 -0.04 0.29 25.82
C VAL A 65 -1.35 -0.30 25.32
N ASP A 66 -2.09 -0.96 26.22
CA ASP A 66 -3.40 -1.54 25.91
C ASP A 66 -4.53 -0.52 25.97
N ASP A 67 -4.37 0.52 26.80
CA ASP A 67 -5.36 1.59 27.00
C ASP A 67 -4.86 2.90 26.40
N LEU A 68 -5.53 3.35 25.34
CA LEU A 68 -5.19 4.58 24.64
C LEU A 68 -5.94 5.81 25.14
N ASP A 69 -6.82 5.69 26.13
CA ASP A 69 -7.60 6.81 26.65
C ASP A 69 -6.71 7.91 27.25
N PHE A 70 -5.58 7.53 27.85
CA PHE A 70 -4.65 8.51 28.40
C PHE A 70 -3.86 9.29 27.34
N VAL A 71 -3.87 8.83 26.09
CA VAL A 71 -3.19 9.51 24.96
C VAL A 71 -4.10 10.46 24.20
N HIS A 72 -5.23 10.83 24.78
CA HIS A 72 -6.25 11.68 24.16
C HIS A 72 -5.67 12.97 23.55
N ASP A 73 -4.75 13.65 24.26
CA ASP A 73 -4.09 14.86 23.79
C ASP A 73 -2.68 14.59 23.22
N PHE A 74 -2.36 13.33 23.00
CA PHE A 74 -1.03 12.92 22.59
C PHE A 74 -0.82 13.16 21.09
N GLY A 75 0.27 13.85 20.75
CA GLY A 75 0.68 13.98 19.36
C GLY A 75 -0.24 14.87 18.53
N ALA A 76 -0.50 16.10 18.98
CA ALA A 76 -1.04 17.11 18.09
C ALA A 76 -0.12 17.19 16.85
N VAL A 77 -0.61 16.71 15.71
CA VAL A 77 0.19 16.44 14.50
C VAL A 77 0.88 17.71 13.98
N GLU A 78 0.23 18.86 14.17
CA GLU A 78 0.77 20.16 13.75
C GLU A 78 2.05 20.56 14.47
N THR A 79 2.36 19.94 15.63
CA THR A 79 3.55 20.26 16.42
C THR A 79 4.63 19.19 16.35
N THR A 80 4.33 18.01 15.79
CA THR A 80 5.27 16.89 15.68
C THR A 80 5.78 16.75 14.24
N ARG A 81 7.10 16.58 14.10
CA ARG A 81 7.75 16.34 12.80
C ARG A 81 8.97 15.46 13.00
N PRO A 82 9.21 14.49 12.13
CA PRO A 82 10.49 13.80 12.12
C PRO A 82 11.65 14.75 11.86
N ALA A 83 12.83 14.41 12.36
CA ALA A 83 14.04 15.19 12.11
C ALA A 83 14.32 15.29 10.61
N GLN A 84 14.86 16.43 10.16
CA GLN A 84 15.20 16.67 8.75
C GLN A 84 16.12 15.57 8.18
N LYS A 85 17.04 15.07 9.00
CA LYS A 85 17.95 13.98 8.62
C LYS A 85 17.17 12.71 8.25
N ILE A 86 16.10 12.39 8.96
CA ILE A 86 15.24 11.24 8.66
C ILE A 86 14.47 11.47 7.37
N LEU A 87 13.86 12.65 7.21
CA LEU A 87 13.07 12.98 6.03
C LEU A 87 13.89 12.99 4.73
N ASN A 88 15.18 13.24 4.81
CA ASN A 88 16.08 13.25 3.67
C ASN A 88 16.63 11.85 3.32
N GLN A 89 16.35 10.84 4.11
CA GLN A 89 16.74 9.47 3.81
C GLN A 89 15.88 8.85 2.70
N PRO A 90 16.42 7.85 1.97
CA PRO A 90 15.65 7.15 0.96
C PRO A 90 14.54 6.30 1.59
N VAL A 91 13.46 6.08 0.86
CA VAL A 91 12.30 5.28 1.31
C VAL A 91 12.67 3.84 1.66
N THR A 92 13.77 3.33 1.13
CA THR A 92 14.28 1.99 1.44
C THR A 92 14.54 1.77 2.93
N THR A 93 14.75 2.84 3.70
CA THR A 93 14.97 2.76 5.16
C THR A 93 13.70 2.42 5.94
N VAL A 94 12.53 2.66 5.37
CA VAL A 94 11.22 2.49 6.06
C VAL A 94 10.23 1.61 5.29
N MET A 95 10.50 1.28 4.04
CA MET A 95 9.61 0.45 3.22
C MET A 95 9.49 -0.96 3.77
N GLU A 96 8.36 -1.60 3.47
CA GLU A 96 8.11 -3.01 3.78
C GLU A 96 8.52 -3.90 2.61
N PRO A 97 8.80 -5.21 2.86
CA PRO A 97 8.92 -6.19 1.79
C PRO A 97 7.65 -6.21 0.94
N VAL A 98 7.80 -6.27 -0.36
CA VAL A 98 6.66 -6.27 -1.28
C VAL A 98 6.12 -7.68 -1.47
N MET A 99 4.80 -7.79 -1.47
CA MET A 99 4.06 -8.95 -1.94
C MET A 99 3.27 -8.53 -3.17
N THR A 100 3.40 -9.26 -4.26
CA THR A 100 2.76 -8.96 -5.54
C THR A 100 1.81 -10.08 -5.95
N ILE A 101 0.96 -9.77 -6.92
CA ILE A 101 0.14 -10.78 -7.60
C ILE A 101 0.25 -10.58 -9.11
N GLU A 102 0.26 -11.66 -9.87
CA GLU A 102 0.27 -11.60 -11.33
C GLU A 102 -1.10 -11.21 -11.87
N GLU A 103 -1.11 -10.44 -12.95
CA GLU A 103 -2.33 -9.88 -13.55
C GLU A 103 -3.32 -10.94 -14.07
N ASP A 104 -2.82 -12.13 -14.40
CA ASP A 104 -3.62 -13.28 -14.87
C ASP A 104 -4.07 -14.21 -13.74
N SER A 105 -3.81 -13.87 -12.48
CA SER A 105 -4.29 -14.63 -11.34
C SER A 105 -5.80 -14.48 -11.16
N GLY A 106 -6.43 -15.51 -10.60
CA GLY A 106 -7.85 -15.46 -10.24
C GLY A 106 -8.14 -14.54 -9.06
N LEU A 107 -9.34 -13.97 -9.02
CA LEU A 107 -9.74 -12.99 -8.00
C LEU A 107 -9.67 -13.55 -6.58
N LEU A 108 -10.14 -14.77 -6.37
CA LEU A 108 -10.17 -15.37 -5.02
C LEU A 108 -8.76 -15.64 -4.48
N ARG A 109 -7.79 -15.92 -5.36
CA ARG A 109 -6.39 -16.04 -4.96
C ARG A 109 -5.87 -14.71 -4.40
N GLY A 110 -6.16 -13.61 -5.10
CA GLY A 110 -5.79 -12.27 -4.65
C GLY A 110 -6.39 -11.93 -3.29
N TYR A 111 -7.68 -12.19 -3.12
CA TYR A 111 -8.36 -11.96 -1.86
C TYR A 111 -7.77 -12.81 -0.72
N ALA A 112 -7.50 -14.09 -0.98
CA ALA A 112 -6.92 -14.99 0.02
C ALA A 112 -5.52 -14.54 0.46
N ILE A 113 -4.68 -14.07 -0.47
CA ILE A 113 -3.36 -13.50 -0.14
C ILE A 113 -3.51 -12.28 0.77
N MET A 114 -4.41 -11.36 0.42
CA MET A 114 -4.65 -10.17 1.22
C MET A 114 -5.15 -10.51 2.62
N GLN A 115 -6.09 -11.42 2.73
CA GLN A 115 -6.66 -11.83 4.02
C GLN A 115 -5.63 -12.51 4.91
N LYS A 116 -4.87 -13.46 4.36
CA LYS A 116 -3.85 -14.20 5.10
C LYS A 116 -2.74 -13.30 5.64
N ASN A 117 -2.38 -12.26 4.89
CA ASN A 117 -1.28 -11.36 5.23
C ASN A 117 -1.75 -10.02 5.80
N ASN A 118 -3.04 -9.88 6.08
CA ASN A 118 -3.67 -8.65 6.58
C ASN A 118 -3.36 -7.43 5.70
N LEU A 119 -3.47 -7.60 4.38
CA LEU A 119 -3.25 -6.57 3.39
C LEU A 119 -4.59 -6.10 2.81
N TYR A 120 -4.65 -4.85 2.39
CA TYR A 120 -5.84 -4.25 1.76
C TYR A 120 -5.69 -4.07 0.26
N ASP A 121 -4.46 -4.14 -0.24
CA ASP A 121 -4.09 -3.94 -1.62
C ASP A 121 -2.81 -4.69 -1.96
N LEU A 122 -2.61 -4.96 -3.25
CA LEU A 122 -1.42 -5.62 -3.79
C LEU A 122 -0.99 -4.94 -5.08
N PRO A 123 0.30 -4.68 -5.26
CA PRO A 123 0.85 -4.38 -6.57
C PRO A 123 0.67 -5.57 -7.51
N VAL A 124 0.28 -5.27 -8.75
CA VAL A 124 0.04 -6.25 -9.79
C VAL A 124 1.17 -6.22 -10.81
N THR A 125 1.68 -7.39 -11.14
CA THR A 125 2.80 -7.54 -12.09
C THR A 125 2.39 -8.35 -13.31
N ASN A 126 3.11 -8.12 -14.42
CA ASN A 126 3.03 -8.95 -15.60
C ASN A 126 3.96 -10.18 -15.50
N THR A 127 4.03 -10.98 -16.54
CA THR A 127 4.88 -12.19 -16.60
C THR A 127 6.39 -11.89 -16.49
N LYS A 128 6.80 -10.64 -16.77
CA LYS A 128 8.19 -10.19 -16.61
C LYS A 128 8.49 -9.65 -15.21
N GLY A 129 7.50 -9.61 -14.31
CA GLY A 129 7.62 -9.05 -12.98
C GLY A 129 7.54 -7.52 -12.93
N GLU A 130 7.16 -6.87 -14.02
CA GLU A 130 7.01 -5.42 -14.09
C GLU A 130 5.67 -5.00 -13.51
N LEU A 131 5.63 -3.84 -12.82
CA LEU A 131 4.40 -3.28 -12.28
C LEU A 131 3.44 -2.86 -13.39
N VAL A 132 2.22 -3.35 -13.35
CA VAL A 132 1.15 -3.01 -14.32
C VAL A 132 -0.10 -2.44 -13.67
N GLY A 133 -0.20 -2.47 -12.36
CA GLY A 133 -1.35 -1.91 -11.65
C GLY A 133 -1.33 -2.16 -10.16
N ILE A 134 -2.44 -1.82 -9.52
CA ILE A 134 -2.73 -2.14 -8.11
C ILE A 134 -4.15 -2.69 -8.03
N VAL A 135 -4.35 -3.69 -7.20
CA VAL A 135 -5.67 -4.24 -6.89
C VAL A 135 -5.93 -4.13 -5.39
N SER A 136 -7.12 -3.69 -5.01
CA SER A 136 -7.57 -3.61 -3.62
C SER A 136 -8.59 -4.69 -3.29
N ARG A 137 -8.86 -4.90 -1.98
CA ARG A 137 -9.96 -5.77 -1.54
C ARG A 137 -11.30 -5.29 -2.10
N VAL A 138 -11.49 -3.98 -2.21
CA VAL A 138 -12.72 -3.40 -2.77
C VAL A 138 -12.85 -3.71 -4.25
N ASP A 139 -11.76 -3.62 -5.02
CA ASP A 139 -11.76 -3.94 -6.44
C ASP A 139 -12.17 -5.41 -6.67
N ILE A 140 -11.56 -6.34 -5.92
CA ILE A 140 -11.90 -7.77 -6.00
C ILE A 140 -13.32 -8.02 -5.50
N GLY A 141 -13.66 -7.46 -4.34
CA GLY A 141 -14.96 -7.68 -3.72
C GLY A 141 -16.10 -7.23 -4.61
N THR A 142 -16.02 -6.03 -5.17
CA THR A 142 -17.06 -5.51 -6.08
C THR A 142 -17.15 -6.32 -7.37
N ALA A 143 -16.03 -6.79 -7.90
CA ALA A 143 -16.02 -7.67 -9.07
C ALA A 143 -16.73 -9.00 -8.78
N VAL A 144 -16.45 -9.63 -7.64
CA VAL A 144 -17.11 -10.87 -7.22
C VAL A 144 -18.61 -10.66 -6.98
N LEU A 145 -18.97 -9.61 -6.25
CA LEU A 145 -20.38 -9.32 -5.94
C LEU A 145 -21.19 -8.95 -7.19
N SER A 146 -20.58 -8.36 -8.20
CA SER A 146 -21.25 -8.08 -9.47
C SER A 146 -21.74 -9.35 -10.17
N LEU A 147 -21.05 -10.47 -9.99
CA LEU A 147 -21.46 -11.76 -10.55
C LEU A 147 -22.74 -12.30 -9.89
N TRP A 148 -23.00 -11.94 -8.64
CA TRP A 148 -24.23 -12.36 -7.95
C TRP A 148 -25.48 -11.67 -8.51
N SER A 149 -25.36 -10.43 -8.94
CA SER A 149 -26.47 -9.67 -9.51
C SER A 149 -26.83 -10.10 -10.94
N THR A 150 -25.87 -10.66 -11.68
CA THR A 150 -26.09 -11.13 -13.05
C THR A 150 -26.61 -12.57 -13.12
N GLY A 151 -26.45 -13.35 -12.03
CA GLY A 151 -26.90 -14.75 -11.95
C GLY A 151 -28.41 -14.94 -11.72
N ASN A 152 -29.19 -13.89 -11.52
CA ASN A 152 -30.60 -13.96 -11.16
C ASN A 152 -31.56 -13.61 -12.31
N LYS A 153 -31.15 -13.87 -13.55
CA LYS A 153 -32.06 -13.93 -14.70
C LYS A 153 -32.31 -15.39 -15.06
N ALA A 154 -33.03 -16.04 -14.19
CA ALA A 154 -33.72 -17.28 -14.57
C ALA A 154 -35.15 -16.93 -14.96
#